data_65bdc764b1450ff753f1f17bbe6484dd
#
_entry.id   65bdc764b1450ff753f1f17bbe6484dd
#
_cell.length_a   1.000
_cell.length_b   1.000
_cell.length_c   1.000
_cell.angle_alpha   90.00
_cell.angle_beta   90.00
_cell.angle_gamma   90.00
#
_symmetry.space_group_name_H-M   'P 1'
#
loop_
_entity.id
_entity.type
_entity.pdbx_description
1 polymer ?
#
loop_
_entity_poly.entity_id
_entity_poly.type
_entity_poly.pdbx_seq_one_letter_code
_entity_poly.pdbx_strand_id
1 'polypeptide(L)'
;MYILECNYSKEEVLVFLRMVRLKERKLEWAFKQKEKGIKNQDLAFNCGVKIRRFQQLHREYKMTGKIPKLNRNRRPKTFLGDGDKMLVDKAIQESGLRGSVLLRLYIQKYYKTTLPNNKIHRYLLKKGISEEDEKKKKQRVYKLYQRDHSFSLGHLDWHVSRCALGKHVCVLIDDASRKIICGDEFDNEFEKHNIQLMKSGIKISYKDYSSVWRQINTDKGAQFYANKKTSEGEKAWTEFELFLQKNNIKHIPSRRNHPQTNGKNERWFRTYEENRMKFKTFKEFIDWYNDKINLGLSRKEGITPNEAVINKLQPSAMLGLFFRGID
;
A
#
# COMPACT_ATOMS: atom_id res chain seq x y z
N MET A 1 7.68 47.76 8.84
CA MET A 1 6.96 47.07 7.72
C MET A 1 8.00 46.63 6.71
N TYR A 2 8.57 45.46 6.91
CA TYR A 2 9.62 44.90 6.04
C TYR A 2 8.96 44.14 4.90
N ILE A 3 9.04 44.66 3.69
CA ILE A 3 8.72 43.94 2.47
C ILE A 3 9.95 43.10 2.14
N LEU A 4 9.86 41.80 2.37
CA LEU A 4 10.81 40.83 1.81
C LEU A 4 10.56 40.78 0.31
N GLU A 5 11.51 41.29 -0.47
CA GLU A 5 11.60 41.07 -1.91
C GLU A 5 11.93 39.60 -2.17
N CYS A 6 10.89 38.80 -2.30
CA CYS A 6 11.02 37.43 -2.80
C CYS A 6 10.92 37.49 -4.32
N ASN A 7 12.04 37.21 -5.01
CA ASN A 7 12.14 37.06 -6.48
C ASN A 7 11.44 35.76 -6.95
N TYR A 8 10.13 35.69 -6.80
CA TYR A 8 9.34 34.62 -7.42
C TYR A 8 8.87 35.06 -8.81
N SER A 9 9.00 34.17 -9.78
CA SER A 9 8.46 34.40 -11.13
C SER A 9 6.92 34.57 -11.05
N LYS A 10 6.35 35.32 -12.00
CA LYS A 10 4.87 35.46 -12.07
C LYS A 10 4.15 34.12 -12.13
N GLU A 11 4.79 33.08 -12.67
CA GLU A 11 4.23 31.72 -12.75
C GLU A 11 4.25 31.00 -11.41
N GLU A 12 5.30 31.11 -10.62
CA GLU A 12 5.40 30.53 -9.29
C GLU A 12 4.41 31.17 -8.31
N VAL A 13 4.24 32.49 -8.39
CA VAL A 13 3.20 33.23 -7.63
C VAL A 13 1.80 32.79 -8.07
N LEU A 14 1.57 32.52 -9.35
CA LEU A 14 0.31 31.99 -9.88
C LEU A 14 0.02 30.59 -9.37
N VAL A 15 1.02 29.72 -9.28
CA VAL A 15 0.88 28.36 -8.71
C VAL A 15 0.55 28.45 -7.22
N PHE A 16 1.24 29.30 -6.47
CA PHE A 16 0.98 29.50 -5.04
C PHE A 16 -0.42 30.10 -4.78
N LEU A 17 -0.85 31.08 -5.56
CA LEU A 17 -2.19 31.69 -5.45
C LEU A 17 -3.32 30.74 -5.89
N ARG A 18 -3.06 29.81 -6.81
CA ARG A 18 -4.03 28.74 -7.17
C ARG A 18 -4.27 27.75 -6.04
N MET A 19 -3.32 27.56 -5.11
CA MET A 19 -3.48 26.71 -3.94
C MET A 19 -4.24 27.39 -2.79
N VAL A 20 -4.33 28.71 -2.80
CA VAL A 20 -5.07 29.45 -1.76
C VAL A 20 -6.56 29.50 -2.12
N ARG A 21 -7.35 28.76 -1.36
CA ARG A 21 -8.81 28.74 -1.51
C ARG A 21 -9.40 30.14 -1.27
N LEU A 22 -10.14 30.65 -2.25
CA LEU A 22 -10.88 31.92 -2.09
C LEU A 22 -11.83 31.82 -0.89
N LYS A 23 -11.74 32.80 0.03
CA LYS A 23 -12.60 32.93 1.22
C LYS A 23 -13.49 34.17 1.09
N GLU A 24 -14.62 34.17 1.77
CA GLU A 24 -15.57 35.28 1.78
C GLU A 24 -14.91 36.60 2.25
N ARG A 25 -14.08 36.57 3.30
CA ARG A 25 -13.28 37.72 3.75
C ARG A 25 -12.38 38.32 2.67
N LYS A 26 -11.83 37.47 1.80
CA LYS A 26 -10.95 37.93 0.70
C LYS A 26 -11.77 38.58 -0.42
N LEU A 27 -13.00 38.09 -0.67
CA LEU A 27 -13.94 38.75 -1.58
C LEU A 27 -14.38 40.11 -1.05
N GLU A 28 -14.73 40.20 0.24
CA GLU A 28 -15.10 41.46 0.88
C GLU A 28 -13.99 42.50 0.74
N TRP A 29 -12.76 42.14 1.06
CA TRP A 29 -11.60 42.99 0.87
C TRP A 29 -11.47 43.43 -0.60
N ALA A 30 -11.58 42.50 -1.55
CA ALA A 30 -11.44 42.78 -2.95
C ALA A 30 -12.54 43.73 -3.48
N PHE A 31 -13.77 43.61 -2.99
CA PHE A 31 -14.85 44.50 -3.37
C PHE A 31 -14.63 45.93 -2.81
N LYS A 32 -14.17 46.07 -1.55
CA LYS A 32 -13.77 47.37 -0.99
C LYS A 32 -12.62 48.01 -1.79
N GLN A 33 -11.65 47.23 -2.26
CA GLN A 33 -10.57 47.74 -3.12
C GLN A 33 -11.07 48.13 -4.51
N LYS A 34 -12.12 47.45 -5.01
CA LYS A 34 -12.75 47.82 -6.29
C LYS A 34 -13.44 49.18 -6.22
N GLU A 35 -14.06 49.53 -5.12
CA GLU A 35 -14.66 50.85 -4.84
C GLU A 35 -13.59 51.96 -4.82
N LYS A 36 -12.34 51.64 -4.49
CA LYS A 36 -11.19 52.56 -4.53
C LYS A 36 -10.56 52.65 -5.95
N GLY A 37 -11.17 52.04 -6.98
CA GLY A 37 -10.73 52.17 -8.35
C GLY A 37 -9.74 51.12 -8.86
N ILE A 38 -9.37 50.13 -8.03
CA ILE A 38 -8.40 49.10 -8.45
C ILE A 38 -8.97 48.25 -9.61
N LYS A 39 -8.12 47.93 -10.59
CA LYS A 39 -8.51 47.20 -11.80
C LYS A 39 -8.99 45.77 -11.47
N ASN A 40 -9.99 45.30 -12.22
CA ASN A 40 -10.52 43.94 -12.04
C ASN A 40 -9.46 42.84 -12.27
N GLN A 41 -8.47 43.11 -13.11
CA GLN A 41 -7.39 42.16 -13.40
C GLN A 41 -6.56 41.87 -12.14
N ASP A 42 -6.16 42.92 -11.43
CA ASP A 42 -5.32 42.81 -10.23
C ASP A 42 -6.10 42.17 -9.07
N LEU A 43 -7.36 42.53 -8.92
CA LEU A 43 -8.23 41.96 -7.89
C LEU A 43 -8.56 40.48 -8.17
N ALA A 44 -8.80 40.12 -9.41
CA ALA A 44 -9.01 38.73 -9.81
C ALA A 44 -7.74 37.90 -9.58
N PHE A 45 -6.58 38.43 -9.93
CA PHE A 45 -5.28 37.80 -9.65
C PHE A 45 -5.09 37.57 -8.15
N ASN A 46 -5.24 38.61 -7.33
CA ASN A 46 -5.15 38.50 -5.87
C ASN A 46 -6.16 37.50 -5.30
N CYS A 47 -7.34 37.39 -5.86
CA CYS A 47 -8.35 36.43 -5.43
C CYS A 47 -8.10 34.99 -5.95
N GLY A 48 -7.12 34.79 -6.82
CA GLY A 48 -6.84 33.48 -7.44
C GLY A 48 -7.96 32.97 -8.34
N VAL A 49 -8.70 33.88 -9.00
CA VAL A 49 -9.83 33.58 -9.91
C VAL A 49 -9.62 34.24 -11.26
N LYS A 50 -10.30 33.74 -12.30
CA LYS A 50 -10.32 34.40 -13.61
C LYS A 50 -11.10 35.71 -13.54
N ILE A 51 -10.70 36.72 -14.33
CA ILE A 51 -11.33 38.06 -14.38
C ILE A 51 -12.84 37.97 -14.53
N ARG A 52 -13.32 37.13 -15.47
CA ARG A 52 -14.77 36.91 -15.70
C ARG A 52 -15.51 36.42 -14.44
N ARG A 53 -14.87 35.54 -13.64
CA ARG A 53 -15.46 35.05 -12.40
C ARG A 53 -15.50 36.12 -11.33
N PHE A 54 -14.47 36.94 -11.22
CA PHE A 54 -14.45 38.10 -10.31
C PHE A 54 -15.53 39.10 -10.67
N GLN A 55 -15.67 39.47 -11.95
CA GLN A 55 -16.73 40.35 -12.43
C GLN A 55 -18.13 39.82 -12.13
N GLN A 56 -18.35 38.51 -12.32
CA GLN A 56 -19.64 37.88 -11.99
C GLN A 56 -19.93 37.99 -10.47
N LEU A 57 -18.99 37.68 -9.59
CA LEU A 57 -19.16 37.80 -8.14
C LEU A 57 -19.38 39.26 -7.70
N HIS A 58 -18.67 40.21 -8.30
CA HIS A 58 -18.85 41.63 -8.02
C HIS A 58 -20.24 42.16 -8.50
N ARG A 59 -20.72 41.66 -9.63
CA ARG A 59 -22.09 42.01 -10.13
C ARG A 59 -23.15 41.47 -9.17
N GLU A 60 -22.99 40.20 -8.71
CA GLU A 60 -23.91 39.61 -7.73
C GLU A 60 -23.89 40.40 -6.39
N TYR A 61 -22.71 40.83 -5.93
CA TYR A 61 -22.60 41.71 -4.77
C TYR A 61 -23.31 43.04 -4.96
N LYS A 62 -23.13 43.70 -6.10
CA LYS A 62 -23.83 44.97 -6.41
C LYS A 62 -25.35 44.83 -6.46
N MET A 63 -25.85 43.70 -6.95
CA MET A 63 -27.31 43.45 -7.06
C MET A 63 -27.94 43.10 -5.70
N THR A 64 -27.23 42.37 -4.85
CA THR A 64 -27.78 41.80 -3.61
C THR A 64 -27.37 42.54 -2.34
N GLY A 65 -26.33 43.39 -2.40
CA GLY A 65 -25.69 44.02 -1.24
C GLY A 65 -24.99 43.02 -0.30
N LYS A 66 -25.01 41.73 -0.61
CA LYS A 66 -24.44 40.68 0.23
C LYS A 66 -23.26 40.01 -0.44
N ILE A 67 -22.22 39.63 0.35
CA ILE A 67 -21.09 38.88 -0.18
C ILE A 67 -21.57 37.55 -0.72
N PRO A 68 -21.26 37.22 -1.99
CA PRO A 68 -21.72 35.99 -2.62
C PRO A 68 -21.18 34.77 -1.87
N LYS A 69 -22.06 33.83 -1.54
CA LYS A 69 -21.67 32.54 -0.96
C LYS A 69 -20.85 31.73 -1.96
N LEU A 70 -19.63 31.42 -1.57
CA LEU A 70 -18.76 30.57 -2.38
C LEU A 70 -19.21 29.11 -2.32
N ASN A 71 -19.87 28.67 -3.40
CA ASN A 71 -20.38 27.32 -3.46
C ASN A 71 -19.22 26.31 -3.44
N ARG A 72 -19.16 25.48 -2.41
CA ARG A 72 -18.09 24.50 -2.19
C ARG A 72 -18.18 23.29 -3.13
N ASN A 73 -19.39 23.00 -3.61
CA ASN A 73 -19.69 21.83 -4.43
C ASN A 73 -20.03 22.26 -5.86
N ARG A 74 -19.00 22.34 -6.71
CA ARG A 74 -19.19 22.70 -8.14
C ARG A 74 -19.92 21.65 -8.97
N ARG A 75 -19.99 20.41 -8.50
CA ARG A 75 -20.64 19.31 -9.21
C ARG A 75 -21.60 18.59 -8.26
N PRO A 76 -22.81 18.24 -8.73
CA PRO A 76 -23.74 17.45 -7.94
C PRO A 76 -23.09 16.09 -7.61
N LYS A 77 -23.44 15.55 -6.46
CA LYS A 77 -23.00 14.20 -6.07
C LYS A 77 -23.70 13.21 -7.00
N THR A 78 -22.93 12.48 -7.79
CA THR A 78 -23.43 11.39 -8.63
C THR A 78 -23.28 10.05 -7.89
N PHE A 79 -24.19 9.12 -8.13
CA PHE A 79 -24.25 7.79 -7.54
C PHE A 79 -23.99 6.72 -8.59
N LEU A 80 -23.84 5.47 -8.17
CA LEU A 80 -23.80 4.33 -9.08
C LEU A 80 -25.20 4.09 -9.68
N GLY A 81 -25.24 3.75 -10.96
CA GLY A 81 -26.43 3.21 -11.61
C GLY A 81 -26.77 1.81 -11.08
N ASP A 82 -27.95 1.29 -11.41
CA ASP A 82 -28.36 -0.01 -10.86
C ASP A 82 -27.51 -1.17 -11.41
N GLY A 83 -27.14 -1.14 -12.68
CA GLY A 83 -26.19 -2.10 -13.26
C GLY A 83 -24.81 -2.06 -12.58
N ASP A 84 -24.28 -0.86 -12.27
CA ASP A 84 -23.01 -0.73 -11.54
C ASP A 84 -23.11 -1.28 -10.11
N LYS A 85 -24.26 -1.09 -9.44
CA LYS A 85 -24.52 -1.64 -8.10
C LYS A 85 -24.51 -3.16 -8.13
N MET A 86 -25.22 -3.76 -9.09
CA MET A 86 -25.25 -5.22 -9.29
C MET A 86 -23.83 -5.76 -9.54
N LEU A 87 -23.03 -5.07 -10.37
CA LEU A 87 -21.64 -5.45 -10.61
C LEU A 87 -20.78 -5.40 -9.35
N VAL A 88 -20.96 -4.35 -8.52
CA VAL A 88 -20.25 -4.27 -7.22
C VAL A 88 -20.68 -5.38 -6.29
N ASP A 89 -21.96 -5.71 -6.22
CA ASP A 89 -22.48 -6.81 -5.37
C ASP A 89 -21.94 -8.17 -5.80
N LYS A 90 -21.94 -8.44 -7.10
CA LYS A 90 -21.36 -9.64 -7.69
C LYS A 90 -19.86 -9.75 -7.36
N ALA A 91 -19.11 -8.66 -7.52
CA ALA A 91 -17.70 -8.61 -7.17
C ALA A 91 -17.46 -8.89 -5.67
N ILE A 92 -18.34 -8.43 -4.77
CA ILE A 92 -18.27 -8.73 -3.34
C ILE A 92 -18.49 -10.22 -3.07
N GLN A 93 -19.51 -10.81 -3.70
CA GLN A 93 -19.83 -12.22 -3.53
C GLN A 93 -18.71 -13.15 -4.00
N GLU A 94 -18.13 -12.87 -5.16
CA GLU A 94 -17.07 -13.69 -5.74
C GLU A 94 -15.72 -13.55 -5.00
N SER A 95 -15.37 -12.32 -4.62
CA SER A 95 -14.04 -12.03 -4.05
C SER A 95 -13.98 -11.97 -2.53
N GLY A 96 -15.11 -11.81 -1.86
CA GLY A 96 -15.17 -11.53 -0.42
C GLY A 96 -14.57 -10.18 0.00
N LEU A 97 -14.22 -9.31 -0.97
CA LEU A 97 -13.59 -8.02 -0.71
C LEU A 97 -14.61 -7.01 -0.17
N ARG A 98 -14.21 -6.20 0.81
CA ARG A 98 -15.08 -5.16 1.43
C ARG A 98 -14.57 -3.74 1.25
N GLY A 99 -13.36 -3.57 0.70
CA GLY A 99 -12.75 -2.25 0.52
C GLY A 99 -13.00 -1.67 -0.87
N SER A 100 -13.44 -0.41 -0.97
CA SER A 100 -13.78 0.24 -2.24
C SER A 100 -12.62 0.26 -3.26
N VAL A 101 -11.38 0.43 -2.80
CA VAL A 101 -10.19 0.43 -3.68
C VAL A 101 -9.94 -0.97 -4.24
N LEU A 102 -10.03 -1.99 -3.40
CA LEU A 102 -9.85 -3.39 -3.82
C LEU A 102 -10.94 -3.82 -4.79
N LEU A 103 -12.21 -3.49 -4.49
CA LEU A 103 -13.33 -3.78 -5.39
C LEU A 103 -13.19 -3.07 -6.73
N ARG A 104 -12.76 -1.81 -6.74
CA ARG A 104 -12.48 -1.09 -8.00
C ARG A 104 -11.44 -1.83 -8.84
N LEU A 105 -10.33 -2.24 -8.22
CA LEU A 105 -9.26 -2.96 -8.91
C LEU A 105 -9.71 -4.35 -9.37
N TYR A 106 -10.49 -5.05 -8.56
CA TYR A 106 -11.08 -6.33 -8.92
C TYR A 106 -11.99 -6.21 -10.14
N ILE A 107 -12.92 -5.25 -10.11
CA ILE A 107 -13.84 -4.98 -11.21
C ILE A 107 -13.07 -4.60 -12.48
N GLN A 108 -12.06 -3.74 -12.36
CA GLN A 108 -11.21 -3.35 -13.49
C GLN A 108 -10.46 -4.55 -14.09
N LYS A 109 -9.94 -5.45 -13.24
CA LYS A 109 -9.15 -6.61 -13.68
C LYS A 109 -10.02 -7.67 -14.35
N TYR A 110 -11.13 -8.06 -13.71
CA TYR A 110 -11.93 -9.21 -14.14
C TYR A 110 -13.10 -8.84 -15.05
N TYR A 111 -13.72 -7.66 -14.85
CA TYR A 111 -14.86 -7.21 -15.66
C TYR A 111 -14.51 -6.13 -16.68
N LYS A 112 -13.23 -5.72 -16.76
CA LYS A 112 -12.74 -4.69 -17.71
C LYS A 112 -13.51 -3.35 -17.62
N THR A 113 -14.15 -3.09 -16.50
CA THR A 113 -14.97 -1.90 -16.24
C THR A 113 -14.33 -1.03 -15.17
N THR A 114 -14.31 0.28 -15.38
CA THR A 114 -13.74 1.21 -14.40
C THR A 114 -14.83 2.00 -13.69
N LEU A 115 -15.02 1.76 -12.41
CA LEU A 115 -15.96 2.49 -11.56
C LEU A 115 -15.22 3.48 -10.64
N PRO A 116 -15.78 4.70 -10.41
CA PRO A 116 -15.16 5.66 -9.51
C PRO A 116 -15.16 5.17 -8.06
N ASN A 117 -13.98 5.16 -7.44
CA ASN A 117 -13.79 4.67 -6.06
C ASN A 117 -14.71 5.34 -5.04
N ASN A 118 -14.93 6.66 -5.16
CA ASN A 118 -15.80 7.41 -4.25
C ASN A 118 -17.27 7.03 -4.36
N LYS A 119 -17.74 6.58 -5.53
CA LYS A 119 -19.11 6.07 -5.72
C LYS A 119 -19.26 4.69 -5.08
N ILE A 120 -18.28 3.79 -5.31
CA ILE A 120 -18.25 2.47 -4.67
C ILE A 120 -18.25 2.66 -3.15
N HIS A 121 -17.38 3.50 -2.61
CA HIS A 121 -17.28 3.73 -1.17
C HIS A 121 -18.62 4.20 -0.56
N ARG A 122 -19.30 5.17 -1.18
CA ARG A 122 -20.64 5.62 -0.72
C ARG A 122 -21.68 4.50 -0.76
N TYR A 123 -21.63 3.66 -1.79
CA TYR A 123 -22.52 2.52 -1.90
C TYR A 123 -22.30 1.51 -0.76
N LEU A 124 -21.03 1.19 -0.47
CA LEU A 124 -20.66 0.30 0.63
C LEU A 124 -21.07 0.86 2.00
N LEU A 125 -20.90 2.17 2.22
CA LEU A 125 -21.38 2.85 3.44
C LEU A 125 -22.90 2.73 3.58
N LYS A 126 -23.65 2.98 2.48
CA LYS A 126 -25.13 2.85 2.51
C LYS A 126 -25.59 1.43 2.81
N LYS A 127 -24.82 0.40 2.40
CA LYS A 127 -25.10 -1.01 2.69
C LYS A 127 -24.61 -1.49 4.07
N GLY A 128 -23.91 -0.65 4.83
CA GLY A 128 -23.30 -1.07 6.10
C GLY A 128 -22.10 -2.04 5.96
N ILE A 129 -21.58 -2.20 4.73
CA ILE A 129 -20.43 -3.09 4.45
C ILE A 129 -19.10 -2.42 4.84
N SER A 130 -19.05 -1.09 4.78
CA SER A 130 -17.89 -0.28 5.18
C SER A 130 -18.32 0.78 6.18
N GLU A 131 -17.38 1.13 7.07
CA GLU A 131 -17.55 2.21 8.05
C GLU A 131 -16.58 3.36 7.75
N GLU A 132 -16.95 4.58 8.18
CA GLU A 132 -16.03 5.71 8.15
C GLU A 132 -15.03 5.60 9.30
N ASP A 133 -13.76 5.52 8.98
CA ASP A 133 -12.67 5.49 9.96
C ASP A 133 -12.03 6.88 10.04
N GLU A 134 -12.28 7.61 11.14
CA GLU A 134 -11.70 8.94 11.36
C GLU A 134 -10.17 8.95 11.46
N LYS A 135 -9.57 7.86 11.92
CA LYS A 135 -8.11 7.72 11.99
C LYS A 135 -7.49 7.65 10.61
N LYS A 136 -8.21 7.10 9.61
CA LYS A 136 -7.77 7.08 8.21
C LYS A 136 -7.90 8.42 7.51
N LYS A 137 -8.70 9.35 8.02
CA LYS A 137 -8.81 10.72 7.48
C LYS A 137 -7.53 11.53 7.71
N LYS A 138 -6.72 11.20 8.72
CA LYS A 138 -5.41 11.80 8.95
C LYS A 138 -4.40 11.16 8.00
N GLN A 139 -4.15 11.82 6.89
CA GLN A 139 -3.28 11.33 5.83
C GLN A 139 -1.83 11.20 6.33
N ARG A 140 -1.33 9.97 6.46
CA ARG A 140 0.09 9.71 6.70
C ARG A 140 0.76 9.47 5.37
N VAL A 141 1.92 10.10 5.16
CA VAL A 141 2.78 9.80 4.00
C VAL A 141 3.47 8.47 4.26
N TYR A 142 3.05 7.42 3.55
CA TYR A 142 3.73 6.14 3.61
C TYR A 142 4.84 6.10 2.56
N LYS A 143 6.08 5.91 3.00
CA LYS A 143 7.15 5.52 2.09
C LYS A 143 7.00 4.03 1.80
N LEU A 144 6.85 3.69 0.52
CA LEU A 144 6.85 2.30 0.10
C LEU A 144 8.28 1.77 0.22
N TYR A 145 8.49 0.82 1.14
CA TYR A 145 9.78 0.13 1.29
C TYR A 145 9.64 -1.28 0.74
N GLN A 146 10.33 -1.56 -0.36
CA GLN A 146 10.41 -2.88 -0.98
C GLN A 146 11.67 -2.98 -1.82
N ARG A 147 12.18 -4.20 -1.99
CA ARG A 147 13.25 -4.50 -2.95
C ARG A 147 12.72 -4.44 -4.38
N ASP A 148 13.61 -4.12 -5.32
CA ASP A 148 13.25 -4.04 -6.73
C ASP A 148 13.05 -5.44 -7.34
N HIS A 149 13.87 -6.41 -6.91
CA HIS A 149 13.86 -7.76 -7.47
C HIS A 149 13.43 -8.82 -6.46
N SER A 150 12.62 -9.77 -6.93
CA SER A 150 12.23 -10.97 -6.21
C SER A 150 13.46 -11.82 -5.84
N PHE A 151 13.38 -12.50 -4.70
CA PHE A 151 14.43 -13.33 -4.10
C PHE A 151 15.69 -12.56 -3.65
N SER A 152 15.71 -11.23 -3.76
CA SER A 152 16.81 -10.42 -3.24
C SER A 152 16.81 -10.31 -1.72
N LEU A 153 15.64 -10.36 -1.09
CA LEU A 153 15.44 -10.38 0.36
C LEU A 153 14.19 -11.19 0.70
N GLY A 154 14.34 -12.20 1.55
CA GLY A 154 13.22 -12.90 2.19
C GLY A 154 13.05 -12.47 3.63
N HIS A 155 11.84 -12.56 4.14
CA HIS A 155 11.53 -12.40 5.56
C HIS A 155 11.05 -13.74 6.09
N LEU A 156 11.71 -14.28 7.10
CA LEU A 156 11.30 -15.47 7.81
C LEU A 156 10.97 -15.08 9.24
N ASP A 157 9.74 -15.37 9.67
CA ASP A 157 9.24 -14.93 10.97
C ASP A 157 8.19 -15.89 11.52
N TRP A 158 8.10 -15.94 12.87
CA TRP A 158 7.17 -16.77 13.61
C TRP A 158 6.00 -15.95 14.16
N HIS A 159 4.87 -16.60 14.28
CA HIS A 159 3.68 -16.04 14.91
C HIS A 159 2.91 -17.13 15.66
N VAL A 160 2.57 -16.86 16.92
CA VAL A 160 1.69 -17.72 17.69
C VAL A 160 0.26 -17.48 17.23
N SER A 161 -0.35 -18.51 16.66
CA SER A 161 -1.70 -18.41 16.10
C SER A 161 -2.74 -18.28 17.19
N ARG A 162 -3.68 -17.34 17.01
CA ARG A 162 -4.87 -17.19 17.85
C ARG A 162 -6.06 -17.91 17.26
N CYS A 163 -6.14 -18.00 15.93
CA CYS A 163 -7.24 -18.65 15.22
C CYS A 163 -7.05 -20.17 15.16
N ALA A 164 -5.82 -20.67 15.06
CA ALA A 164 -5.48 -22.10 15.14
C ALA A 164 -4.76 -22.36 16.48
N LEU A 165 -5.55 -22.64 17.51
CA LEU A 165 -5.07 -22.79 18.88
C LEU A 165 -3.94 -23.83 19.00
N GLY A 166 -2.88 -23.46 19.71
CA GLY A 166 -1.69 -24.30 19.92
C GLY A 166 -0.77 -24.42 18.72
N LYS A 167 -1.01 -23.67 17.61
CA LYS A 167 -0.13 -23.66 16.44
C LYS A 167 0.75 -22.43 16.41
N HIS A 168 1.99 -22.66 15.96
CA HIS A 168 2.97 -21.63 15.63
C HIS A 168 3.14 -21.61 14.12
N VAL A 169 2.87 -20.47 13.49
CA VAL A 169 2.98 -20.35 12.04
C VAL A 169 4.30 -19.68 11.66
N CYS A 170 5.04 -20.31 10.75
CA CYS A 170 6.26 -19.74 10.19
C CYS A 170 6.15 -19.66 8.67
N VAL A 171 6.55 -18.52 8.10
CA VAL A 171 6.49 -18.30 6.65
C VAL A 171 7.72 -17.59 6.13
N LEU A 172 8.09 -17.94 4.90
CA LEU A 172 9.07 -17.22 4.10
C LEU A 172 8.38 -16.34 3.08
N ILE A 173 8.43 -15.02 3.31
CA ILE A 173 7.82 -13.99 2.45
C ILE A 173 8.90 -13.34 1.58
N ASP A 174 8.70 -13.25 0.28
CA ASP A 174 9.56 -12.45 -0.59
C ASP A 174 9.26 -10.95 -0.41
N ASP A 175 10.29 -10.16 -0.17
CA ASP A 175 10.18 -8.71 0.11
C ASP A 175 9.60 -7.94 -1.06
N ALA A 176 10.01 -8.24 -2.28
CA ALA A 176 9.65 -7.50 -3.46
C ALA A 176 8.21 -7.79 -3.92
N SER A 177 7.83 -9.06 -3.95
CA SER A 177 6.53 -9.51 -4.46
C SER A 177 5.45 -9.70 -3.41
N ARG A 178 5.82 -9.73 -2.12
CA ARG A 178 4.92 -10.12 -1.01
C ARG A 178 4.40 -11.55 -1.11
N LYS A 179 4.94 -12.35 -2.01
CA LYS A 179 4.55 -13.75 -2.16
C LYS A 179 5.03 -14.58 -0.98
N ILE A 180 4.15 -15.38 -0.44
CA ILE A 180 4.55 -16.46 0.46
C ILE A 180 5.14 -17.56 -0.41
N ILE A 181 6.43 -17.81 -0.27
CA ILE A 181 7.13 -18.83 -1.04
C ILE A 181 6.91 -20.21 -0.43
N CYS A 182 7.01 -20.30 0.89
CA CYS A 182 6.67 -21.47 1.67
C CYS A 182 6.37 -21.09 3.12
N GLY A 183 5.74 -21.97 3.83
CA GLY A 183 5.39 -21.83 5.24
C GLY A 183 4.59 -23.02 5.71
N ASP A 184 4.43 -23.14 7.01
CA ASP A 184 3.62 -24.17 7.63
C ASP A 184 3.16 -23.80 9.05
N GLU A 185 2.23 -24.58 9.59
CA GLU A 185 1.73 -24.52 10.97
C GLU A 185 2.37 -25.64 11.79
N PHE A 186 3.15 -25.27 12.79
CA PHE A 186 3.91 -26.19 13.64
C PHE A 186 3.36 -26.19 15.07
N ASP A 187 3.73 -27.20 15.84
CA ASP A 187 3.40 -27.27 17.27
C ASP A 187 4.39 -26.48 18.14
N ASN A 188 5.55 -26.10 17.58
CA ASN A 188 6.60 -25.38 18.31
C ASN A 188 7.54 -24.61 17.34
N GLU A 189 8.35 -23.68 17.91
CA GLU A 189 9.27 -22.80 17.16
C GLU A 189 10.70 -23.36 17.16
N PHE A 190 10.89 -24.60 16.78
CA PHE A 190 12.24 -25.17 16.75
C PHE A 190 13.03 -24.72 15.52
N GLU A 191 14.32 -24.52 15.71
CA GLU A 191 15.27 -24.11 14.68
C GLU A 191 15.28 -25.05 13.46
N LYS A 192 15.08 -26.36 13.65
CA LYS A 192 14.96 -27.34 12.57
C LYS A 192 13.88 -27.00 11.54
N HIS A 193 12.77 -26.37 11.99
CA HIS A 193 11.67 -25.96 11.11
C HIS A 193 12.09 -24.79 10.21
N ASN A 194 12.90 -23.86 10.74
CA ASN A 194 13.46 -22.75 9.96
C ASN A 194 14.35 -23.29 8.83
N ILE A 195 15.20 -24.25 9.15
CA ILE A 195 16.09 -24.90 8.16
C ILE A 195 15.26 -25.66 7.12
N GLN A 196 14.22 -26.38 7.55
CA GLN A 196 13.30 -27.09 6.65
C GLN A 196 12.59 -26.14 5.67
N LEU A 197 12.05 -25.03 6.19
CA LEU A 197 11.39 -24.01 5.35
C LEU A 197 12.38 -23.37 4.40
N MET A 198 13.60 -23.05 4.84
CA MET A 198 14.63 -22.50 3.95
C MET A 198 15.05 -23.47 2.87
N LYS A 199 15.20 -24.78 3.16
CA LYS A 199 15.46 -25.81 2.13
C LYS A 199 14.34 -25.83 1.09
N SER A 200 13.10 -25.78 1.53
CA SER A 200 11.92 -25.70 0.63
C SER A 200 11.93 -24.40 -0.18
N GLY A 201 12.19 -23.27 0.44
CA GLY A 201 12.27 -21.96 -0.20
C GLY A 201 13.40 -21.88 -1.24
N ILE A 202 14.56 -22.48 -0.99
CA ILE A 202 15.68 -22.59 -1.95
C ILE A 202 15.27 -23.48 -3.13
N LYS A 203 14.66 -24.64 -2.87
CA LYS A 203 14.20 -25.54 -3.89
C LYS A 203 13.18 -24.87 -4.83
N ILE A 204 12.18 -24.18 -4.26
CA ILE A 204 11.14 -23.47 -5.02
C ILE A 204 11.76 -22.34 -5.85
N SER A 205 12.61 -21.49 -5.24
CA SER A 205 13.22 -20.37 -5.95
C SER A 205 14.07 -20.83 -7.14
N TYR A 206 14.82 -21.91 -6.96
CA TYR A 206 15.66 -22.46 -8.03
C TYR A 206 14.82 -23.18 -9.11
N LYS A 207 13.92 -24.08 -8.69
CA LYS A 207 13.15 -24.92 -9.63
C LYS A 207 12.11 -24.10 -10.41
N ASP A 208 11.34 -23.28 -9.71
CA ASP A 208 10.16 -22.62 -10.30
C ASP A 208 10.47 -21.25 -10.87
N TYR A 209 11.57 -20.59 -10.42
CA TYR A 209 11.89 -19.20 -10.78
C TYR A 209 13.31 -18.99 -11.30
N SER A 210 14.12 -20.03 -11.43
CA SER A 210 15.55 -19.94 -11.82
C SER A 210 16.32 -18.89 -11.02
N SER A 211 15.95 -18.73 -9.75
CA SER A 211 16.43 -17.67 -8.85
C SER A 211 17.07 -18.23 -7.60
N VAL A 212 17.96 -17.43 -7.01
CA VAL A 212 18.62 -17.78 -5.74
C VAL A 212 18.35 -16.68 -4.72
N TRP A 213 18.19 -17.09 -3.46
CA TRP A 213 18.06 -16.15 -2.35
C TRP A 213 19.40 -15.45 -2.07
N ARG A 214 19.37 -14.13 -1.95
CA ARG A 214 20.56 -13.35 -1.61
C ARG A 214 20.63 -13.03 -0.13
N GLN A 215 19.50 -12.69 0.48
CA GLN A 215 19.43 -12.22 1.86
C GLN A 215 18.17 -12.76 2.54
N ILE A 216 18.30 -13.09 3.83
CA ILE A 216 17.16 -13.45 4.69
C ILE A 216 17.16 -12.54 5.91
N ASN A 217 16.04 -11.90 6.16
CA ASN A 217 15.76 -11.11 7.35
C ASN A 217 14.96 -11.94 8.35
N THR A 218 15.37 -11.93 9.61
CA THR A 218 14.64 -12.53 10.73
C THR A 218 14.62 -11.57 11.90
N ASP A 219 13.86 -11.87 12.92
CA ASP A 219 14.08 -11.28 14.25
C ASP A 219 15.35 -11.84 14.91
N LYS A 220 15.58 -11.49 16.17
CA LYS A 220 16.69 -12.01 16.99
C LYS A 220 16.24 -13.10 17.97
N GLY A 221 15.20 -13.84 17.63
CA GLY A 221 14.80 -15.02 18.39
C GLY A 221 15.93 -16.05 18.45
N ALA A 222 15.99 -16.81 19.53
CA ALA A 222 17.05 -17.80 19.74
C ALA A 222 17.08 -18.87 18.63
N GLN A 223 15.94 -19.13 17.99
CA GLN A 223 15.79 -20.05 16.87
C GLN A 223 16.40 -19.54 15.55
N PHE A 224 16.83 -18.27 15.49
CA PHE A 224 17.44 -17.65 14.31
C PHE A 224 18.83 -17.11 14.55
N TYR A 225 19.14 -16.69 15.80
CA TYR A 225 20.30 -15.89 16.09
C TYR A 225 20.93 -16.24 17.44
N ALA A 226 22.24 -16.51 17.44
CA ALA A 226 22.98 -16.75 18.67
C ALA A 226 23.23 -15.42 19.42
N ASN A 227 22.56 -15.27 20.55
CA ASN A 227 22.70 -14.06 21.41
C ASN A 227 23.90 -14.17 22.39
N LYS A 228 24.49 -15.36 22.56
CA LYS A 228 25.59 -15.62 23.47
C LYS A 228 26.94 -15.65 22.72
N LYS A 229 28.02 -15.32 23.42
CA LYS A 229 29.38 -15.58 22.97
C LYS A 229 29.81 -16.95 23.42
N THR A 230 30.78 -17.53 22.73
CA THR A 230 31.45 -18.75 23.16
C THR A 230 32.26 -18.49 24.43
N SER A 231 32.74 -19.55 25.10
CA SER A 231 33.68 -19.44 26.24
C SER A 231 34.94 -18.65 25.92
N GLU A 232 35.35 -18.62 24.66
CA GLU A 232 36.54 -17.90 24.16
C GLU A 232 36.23 -16.44 23.76
N GLY A 233 34.95 -15.97 23.96
CA GLY A 233 34.54 -14.60 23.66
C GLY A 233 34.15 -14.36 22.22
N GLU A 234 34.24 -15.38 21.36
CA GLU A 234 33.83 -15.32 19.95
C GLU A 234 32.29 -15.37 19.80
N LYS A 235 31.80 -14.92 18.62
CA LYS A 235 30.37 -15.03 18.30
C LYS A 235 29.98 -16.51 18.17
N ALA A 236 29.03 -16.97 18.98
CA ALA A 236 28.37 -18.23 18.73
C ALA A 236 27.54 -18.18 17.47
N TRP A 237 27.34 -19.33 16.83
CA TRP A 237 26.50 -19.46 15.62
C TRP A 237 25.40 -20.47 15.88
N THR A 238 24.20 -20.19 15.39
CA THR A 238 23.13 -21.17 15.34
C THR A 238 23.30 -22.08 14.13
N GLU A 239 22.68 -23.27 14.15
CA GLU A 239 22.65 -24.16 12.98
C GLU A 239 21.97 -23.46 11.77
N PHE A 240 20.99 -22.61 12.03
CA PHE A 240 20.33 -21.82 11.01
C PHE A 240 21.28 -20.80 10.37
N GLU A 241 22.08 -20.07 11.15
CA GLU A 241 23.07 -19.13 10.63
C GLU A 241 24.12 -19.86 9.79
N LEU A 242 24.62 -21.02 10.28
CA LEU A 242 25.58 -21.86 9.55
C LEU A 242 24.97 -22.42 8.25
N PHE A 243 23.71 -22.82 8.30
CA PHE A 243 22.98 -23.26 7.11
C PHE A 243 22.90 -22.16 6.05
N LEU A 244 22.54 -20.91 6.43
CA LEU A 244 22.50 -19.78 5.52
C LEU A 244 23.87 -19.47 4.92
N GLN A 245 24.91 -19.47 5.74
CA GLN A 245 26.29 -19.26 5.30
C GLN A 245 26.73 -20.31 4.26
N LYS A 246 26.46 -21.60 4.52
CA LYS A 246 26.76 -22.69 3.58
C LYS A 246 26.08 -22.54 2.24
N ASN A 247 24.91 -21.91 2.22
CA ASN A 247 24.14 -21.64 0.99
C ASN A 247 24.42 -20.26 0.36
N ASN A 248 25.45 -19.53 0.83
CA ASN A 248 25.78 -18.18 0.38
C ASN A 248 24.64 -17.16 0.54
N ILE A 249 23.80 -17.34 1.55
CA ILE A 249 22.68 -16.45 1.85
C ILE A 249 23.08 -15.55 3.03
N LYS A 250 23.05 -14.23 2.81
CA LYS A 250 23.37 -13.26 3.88
C LYS A 250 22.24 -13.18 4.90
N HIS A 251 22.53 -13.47 6.16
CA HIS A 251 21.60 -13.25 7.26
C HIS A 251 21.57 -11.77 7.68
N ILE A 252 20.37 -11.21 7.84
CA ILE A 252 20.14 -9.83 8.27
C ILE A 252 19.20 -9.86 9.48
N PRO A 253 19.70 -10.01 10.71
CA PRO A 253 18.86 -9.95 11.90
C PRO A 253 18.34 -8.51 12.10
N SER A 254 17.05 -8.38 12.34
CA SER A 254 16.38 -7.09 12.56
C SER A 254 17.01 -6.35 13.76
N ARG A 255 17.12 -5.02 13.64
CA ARG A 255 17.56 -4.18 14.76
C ARG A 255 16.49 -4.16 15.84
N ARG A 256 16.89 -4.20 17.13
CA ARG A 256 15.96 -3.97 18.24
C ARG A 256 15.26 -2.62 18.06
N ASN A 257 13.95 -2.58 18.32
CA ASN A 257 13.11 -1.38 18.24
C ASN A 257 12.98 -0.72 16.84
N HIS A 258 13.18 -1.48 15.74
CA HIS A 258 12.89 -1.03 14.40
C HIS A 258 11.67 -1.78 13.79
N PRO A 259 10.43 -1.42 14.16
CA PRO A 259 9.21 -2.12 13.73
C PRO A 259 8.97 -2.06 12.22
N GLN A 260 9.64 -1.14 11.52
CA GLN A 260 9.50 -0.99 10.07
C GLN A 260 9.97 -2.21 9.29
N THR A 261 10.93 -2.97 9.82
CA THR A 261 11.50 -4.16 9.16
C THR A 261 10.50 -5.32 9.17
N ASN A 262 9.70 -5.47 10.22
CA ASN A 262 8.73 -6.56 10.40
C ASN A 262 7.30 -6.19 9.98
N GLY A 263 7.04 -4.94 9.59
CA GLY A 263 5.69 -4.47 9.24
C GLY A 263 5.02 -5.22 8.08
N LYS A 264 5.80 -5.97 7.27
CA LYS A 264 5.29 -6.84 6.20
C LYS A 264 4.75 -8.14 6.78
N ASN A 265 5.52 -8.77 7.67
CA ASN A 265 5.14 -9.98 8.37
C ASN A 265 3.93 -9.72 9.28
N GLU A 266 3.93 -8.62 10.05
CA GLU A 266 2.79 -8.22 10.90
C GLU A 266 1.50 -8.05 10.09
N ARG A 267 1.58 -7.46 8.90
CA ARG A 267 0.41 -7.33 8.01
C ARG A 267 -0.05 -8.68 7.49
N TRP A 268 0.87 -9.57 7.15
CA TRP A 268 0.54 -10.91 6.71
C TRP A 268 -0.09 -11.72 7.85
N PHE A 269 0.50 -11.72 9.05
CA PHE A 269 -0.05 -12.40 10.22
C PHE A 269 -1.45 -11.91 10.58
N ARG A 270 -1.72 -10.61 10.45
CA ARG A 270 -3.09 -10.10 10.58
C ARG A 270 -4.03 -10.72 9.54
N THR A 271 -3.60 -10.82 8.29
CA THR A 271 -4.41 -11.44 7.24
C THR A 271 -4.63 -12.93 7.51
N TYR A 272 -3.64 -13.61 8.06
CA TYR A 272 -3.72 -14.99 8.51
C TYR A 272 -4.78 -15.13 9.61
N GLU A 273 -4.70 -14.38 10.69
CA GLU A 273 -5.66 -14.43 11.79
C GLU A 273 -7.11 -14.15 11.35
N GLU A 274 -7.31 -13.23 10.42
CA GLU A 274 -8.64 -12.85 9.93
C GLU A 274 -9.25 -13.88 8.97
N ASN A 275 -8.44 -14.68 8.30
CA ASN A 275 -8.94 -15.48 7.17
C ASN A 275 -8.58 -16.95 7.18
N ARG A 276 -7.58 -17.40 7.93
CA ARG A 276 -7.09 -18.79 7.90
C ARG A 276 -8.18 -19.84 8.09
N MET A 277 -9.10 -19.60 9.01
CA MET A 277 -10.18 -20.54 9.34
C MET A 277 -11.27 -20.67 8.25
N LYS A 278 -11.18 -19.88 7.17
CA LYS A 278 -12.08 -19.99 6.01
C LYS A 278 -11.65 -21.08 5.03
N PHE A 279 -10.46 -21.64 5.23
CA PHE A 279 -9.83 -22.62 4.36
C PHE A 279 -9.60 -23.93 5.12
N LYS A 280 -9.77 -25.04 4.45
CA LYS A 280 -9.57 -26.38 5.04
C LYS A 280 -8.09 -26.61 5.39
N THR A 281 -7.20 -26.23 4.51
CA THR A 281 -5.76 -26.44 4.66
C THR A 281 -4.99 -25.11 4.68
N PHE A 282 -3.81 -25.12 5.29
CA PHE A 282 -2.90 -23.98 5.26
C PHE A 282 -2.46 -23.66 3.83
N LYS A 283 -2.28 -24.69 2.99
CA LYS A 283 -1.91 -24.52 1.57
C LYS A 283 -3.00 -23.76 0.81
N GLU A 284 -4.26 -24.11 0.94
CA GLU A 284 -5.37 -23.37 0.28
C GLU A 284 -5.39 -21.90 0.69
N PHE A 285 -5.13 -21.61 1.97
CA PHE A 285 -5.03 -20.23 2.44
C PHE A 285 -3.84 -19.48 1.79
N ILE A 286 -2.66 -20.11 1.68
CA ILE A 286 -1.49 -19.53 1.01
C ILE A 286 -1.78 -19.28 -0.47
N ASP A 287 -2.36 -20.24 -1.17
CA ASP A 287 -2.73 -20.09 -2.57
C ASP A 287 -3.69 -18.92 -2.78
N TRP A 288 -4.74 -18.83 -1.96
CA TRP A 288 -5.65 -17.69 -1.96
C TRP A 288 -4.94 -16.36 -1.68
N TYR A 289 -4.04 -16.32 -0.67
CA TYR A 289 -3.30 -15.09 -0.36
C TYR A 289 -2.42 -14.66 -1.53
N ASN A 290 -1.75 -15.58 -2.18
CA ASN A 290 -0.86 -15.31 -3.30
C ASN A 290 -1.61 -14.88 -4.57
N ASP A 291 -2.88 -15.25 -4.72
CA ASP A 291 -3.75 -14.83 -5.83
C ASP A 291 -4.58 -13.57 -5.53
N LYS A 292 -4.57 -13.10 -4.28
CA LYS A 292 -5.30 -11.91 -3.90
C LYS A 292 -4.59 -10.63 -4.32
N ILE A 293 -5.35 -9.66 -4.86
CA ILE A 293 -4.83 -8.30 -5.14
C ILE A 293 -4.23 -7.69 -3.87
N ASN A 294 -2.97 -7.25 -3.96
CA ASN A 294 -2.24 -6.70 -2.82
C ASN A 294 -1.95 -5.20 -3.00
N LEU A 295 -2.64 -4.36 -2.22
CA LEU A 295 -2.46 -2.89 -2.25
C LEU A 295 -1.07 -2.43 -1.79
N GLY A 296 -0.29 -3.28 -1.13
CA GLY A 296 1.10 -3.03 -0.77
C GLY A 296 2.04 -3.09 -1.98
N LEU A 297 1.62 -3.72 -3.08
CA LEU A 297 2.37 -3.79 -4.34
C LEU A 297 2.03 -2.61 -5.25
N SER A 298 0.74 -2.38 -5.48
CA SER A 298 0.26 -1.24 -6.25
C SER A 298 -1.15 -0.83 -5.81
N ARG A 299 -1.39 0.49 -5.73
CA ARG A 299 -2.74 1.05 -5.52
C ARG A 299 -3.43 1.46 -6.81
N LYS A 300 -2.70 1.42 -7.92
CA LYS A 300 -3.19 1.78 -9.26
C LYS A 300 -3.58 0.56 -10.06
N GLU A 301 -2.83 -0.51 -9.90
CA GLU A 301 -2.93 -1.77 -10.63
C GLU A 301 -3.35 -2.89 -9.68
N GLY A 302 -4.19 -3.79 -10.16
CA GLY A 302 -4.65 -4.94 -9.39
C GLY A 302 -3.64 -6.10 -9.41
N ILE A 303 -2.42 -5.88 -8.91
CA ILE A 303 -1.33 -6.86 -8.93
C ILE A 303 -1.47 -7.84 -7.76
N THR A 304 -1.32 -9.13 -8.05
CA THR A 304 -1.24 -10.20 -7.05
C THR A 304 0.21 -10.53 -6.71
N PRO A 305 0.51 -11.15 -5.57
CA PRO A 305 1.84 -11.67 -5.26
C PRO A 305 2.39 -12.64 -6.32
N ASN A 306 1.54 -13.50 -6.90
CA ASN A 306 1.93 -14.42 -7.97
C ASN A 306 2.37 -13.69 -9.25
N GLU A 307 1.68 -12.63 -9.65
CA GLU A 307 2.10 -11.80 -10.77
C GLU A 307 3.36 -10.99 -10.44
N ALA A 308 3.43 -10.44 -9.22
CA ALA A 308 4.54 -9.60 -8.83
C ALA A 308 5.87 -10.35 -8.74
N VAL A 309 5.87 -11.63 -8.32
CA VAL A 309 7.11 -12.41 -8.23
C VAL A 309 7.75 -12.58 -9.60
N ILE A 310 6.95 -12.83 -10.63
CA ILE A 310 7.41 -12.99 -12.01
C ILE A 310 7.86 -11.64 -12.58
N ASN A 311 7.03 -10.60 -12.45
CA ASN A 311 7.32 -9.27 -12.99
C ASN A 311 8.57 -8.61 -12.39
N LYS A 312 9.03 -9.10 -11.23
CA LYS A 312 10.20 -8.57 -10.52
C LYS A 312 11.38 -9.54 -10.50
N LEU A 313 11.37 -10.59 -11.31
CA LEU A 313 12.54 -11.42 -11.47
C LEU A 313 13.71 -10.64 -12.07
N GLN A 314 14.93 -11.05 -11.73
CA GLN A 314 16.11 -10.48 -12.37
C GLN A 314 16.17 -10.94 -13.83
N PRO A 315 16.74 -10.13 -14.74
CA PRO A 315 16.87 -10.49 -16.15
C PRO A 315 17.54 -11.86 -16.37
N SER A 316 18.56 -12.19 -15.58
CA SER A 316 19.24 -13.50 -15.63
C SER A 316 18.32 -14.67 -15.25
N ALA A 317 17.41 -14.48 -14.30
CA ALA A 317 16.43 -15.48 -13.91
C ALA A 317 15.33 -15.65 -14.99
N MET A 318 14.92 -14.55 -15.61
CA MET A 318 13.98 -14.57 -16.74
C MET A 318 14.54 -15.38 -17.92
N LEU A 319 15.80 -15.17 -18.27
CA LEU A 319 16.48 -15.98 -19.29
C LEU A 319 16.53 -17.45 -18.91
N GLY A 320 16.85 -17.78 -17.66
CA GLY A 320 16.87 -19.15 -17.16
C GLY A 320 15.51 -19.85 -17.27
N LEU A 321 14.40 -19.14 -17.05
CA LEU A 321 13.05 -19.69 -17.25
C LEU A 321 12.75 -19.91 -18.74
N PHE A 322 13.14 -18.97 -19.59
CA PHE A 322 12.95 -19.08 -21.03
C PHE A 322 13.61 -20.34 -21.61
N PHE A 323 14.86 -20.59 -21.24
CA PHE A 323 15.60 -21.79 -21.73
C PHE A 323 15.07 -23.10 -21.16
N ARG A 324 14.47 -23.11 -19.95
CA ARG A 324 13.84 -24.33 -19.40
C ARG A 324 12.50 -24.69 -20.03
N GLY A 325 11.82 -23.74 -20.66
CA GLY A 325 10.56 -24.01 -21.38
C GLY A 325 10.73 -24.50 -22.81
N ILE A 326 11.99 -24.72 -23.24
CA ILE A 326 12.33 -25.22 -24.57
C ILE A 326 12.67 -26.73 -24.54
N ASP A 327 12.88 -27.30 -23.34
CA ASP A 327 13.01 -28.74 -23.09
C ASP A 327 11.63 -29.38 -22.82
#